data_d68893f0e7edb36ad56e9a18397fbed9
#
_entry.id   d68893f0e7edb36ad56e9a18397fbed9
#
_cell.length_a   1.000
_cell.length_b   1.000
_cell.length_c   1.000
_cell.angle_alpha   90.00
_cell.angle_beta   90.00
_cell.angle_gamma   90.00
#
_symmetry.space_group_name_H-M   'P 1'
#
loop_
_entity.id
_entity.type
_entity.pdbx_description
1 polymer ?
#
loop_
_entity_poly.entity_id
_entity_poly.type
_entity_poly.pdbx_seq_one_letter_code
_entity_poly.pdbx_strand_id
1 'polypeptide(L)'
;MRDDTLLLLNADLLCTMNPADSSAATVRAGDNVGAEICNGGLFARGGVIEAVGPTSDLPQDADRVIDMTGHVVIPGMVNTHHHLFQNLTRAVPGGQDAPLFGWLQTLYPIWSNIGPEHIYWSTALGLAELAMSGCTTSSDHLYLYPNGARLDDSMAAATDLGVRFHGTRGSMSIGESGGGLPPDILCWNESDILEDCQRAVETLHDPSRHAMQRVALAPCSPFSVSMDLMRNSAKMARSLGVGLHTHLAENVE
;
A
#
# COMPACT_ATOMS: atom_id res chain seq x y z
N MET A 1 5.87 20.52 -8.12
CA MET A 1 6.37 19.33 -8.84
C MET A 1 7.40 19.82 -9.83
N ARG A 2 8.55 19.16 -9.97
CA ARG A 2 9.51 19.48 -11.02
C ARG A 2 8.92 19.04 -12.34
N ASP A 3 9.05 19.86 -13.39
CA ASP A 3 8.64 19.50 -14.76
C ASP A 3 9.65 18.55 -15.44
N ASP A 4 10.45 17.83 -14.66
CA ASP A 4 11.48 16.93 -15.18
C ASP A 4 10.84 15.85 -16.07
N THR A 5 11.45 15.61 -17.21
CA THR A 5 10.97 14.66 -18.22
C THR A 5 11.82 13.39 -18.25
N LEU A 6 11.15 12.25 -18.44
CA LEU A 6 11.75 10.94 -18.60
C LEU A 6 11.29 10.31 -19.92
N LEU A 7 12.23 9.78 -20.69
CA LEU A 7 11.95 9.06 -21.92
C LEU A 7 12.62 7.68 -21.85
N LEU A 8 11.83 6.65 -21.99
CA LEU A 8 12.28 5.27 -22.21
C LEU A 8 12.11 4.94 -23.68
N LEU A 9 13.14 4.42 -24.33
CA LEU A 9 13.15 4.10 -25.75
C LEU A 9 13.61 2.66 -26.00
N ASN A 10 13.24 2.12 -27.16
CA ASN A 10 13.78 0.88 -27.72
C ASN A 10 13.57 -0.37 -26.84
N ALA A 11 12.52 -0.41 -26.01
CA ALA A 11 12.20 -1.65 -25.30
C ALA A 11 11.88 -2.76 -26.32
N ASP A 12 12.48 -3.93 -26.18
CA ASP A 12 12.16 -5.07 -27.05
C ASP A 12 10.68 -5.36 -27.00
N LEU A 13 10.07 -5.22 -25.81
CA LEU A 13 8.64 -5.31 -25.60
C LEU A 13 8.21 -4.35 -24.48
N LEU A 14 7.19 -3.52 -24.72
CA LEU A 14 6.51 -2.74 -23.69
C LEU A 14 5.07 -3.25 -23.57
N CYS A 15 4.67 -3.63 -22.34
CA CYS A 15 3.32 -4.10 -22.06
C CYS A 15 2.59 -3.05 -21.21
N THR A 16 1.45 -2.54 -21.67
CA THR A 16 0.70 -1.51 -20.91
C THR A 16 -0.13 -2.08 -19.78
N MET A 17 -0.49 -3.36 -19.83
CA MET A 17 -1.41 -4.04 -18.90
C MET A 17 -2.75 -3.29 -18.73
N ASN A 18 -3.10 -2.42 -19.66
CA ASN A 18 -4.34 -1.64 -19.65
C ASN A 18 -5.33 -2.22 -20.68
N PRO A 19 -6.44 -2.82 -20.26
CA PRO A 19 -7.43 -3.39 -21.19
C PRO A 19 -8.02 -2.36 -22.18
N ALA A 20 -8.03 -1.08 -21.83
CA ALA A 20 -8.51 -0.03 -22.72
C ALA A 20 -7.59 0.21 -23.94
N ASP A 21 -6.32 -0.21 -23.85
CA ASP A 21 -5.33 -0.07 -24.93
C ASP A 21 -5.38 -1.23 -25.93
N SER A 22 -6.30 -2.18 -25.78
CA SER A 22 -6.44 -3.38 -26.60
C SER A 22 -6.78 -3.14 -28.08
N SER A 23 -6.99 -1.88 -28.49
CA SER A 23 -7.16 -1.49 -29.90
C SER A 23 -5.84 -1.28 -30.66
N ALA A 24 -4.70 -1.34 -29.99
CA ALA A 24 -3.40 -1.29 -30.66
C ALA A 24 -3.15 -2.57 -31.47
N ALA A 25 -2.57 -2.42 -32.65
CA ALA A 25 -2.51 -3.38 -33.76
C ALA A 25 -1.80 -4.74 -33.47
N THR A 26 -1.51 -5.09 -32.23
CA THR A 26 -0.73 -6.28 -31.84
C THR A 26 -1.39 -7.18 -30.81
N VAL A 27 -2.61 -6.87 -30.34
CA VAL A 27 -3.30 -7.69 -29.34
C VAL A 27 -3.97 -8.89 -30.02
N ARG A 28 -3.71 -10.11 -29.55
CA ARG A 28 -4.46 -11.30 -29.96
C ARG A 28 -5.90 -11.15 -29.46
N ALA A 29 -6.86 -11.30 -30.36
CA ALA A 29 -8.28 -11.23 -30.05
C ALA A 29 -8.62 -12.27 -28.94
N GLY A 30 -9.04 -11.80 -27.77
CA GLY A 30 -9.42 -12.63 -26.63
C GLY A 30 -8.66 -12.37 -25.33
N ASP A 31 -7.54 -11.66 -25.35
CA ASP A 31 -6.74 -11.39 -24.14
C ASP A 31 -6.98 -9.95 -23.66
N ASN A 32 -7.61 -9.80 -22.50
CA ASN A 32 -7.78 -8.51 -21.81
C ASN A 32 -6.50 -8.04 -21.10
N VAL A 33 -5.33 -8.23 -21.71
CA VAL A 33 -4.02 -8.01 -21.09
C VAL A 33 -3.35 -6.68 -21.45
N GLY A 34 -4.02 -5.80 -22.22
CA GLY A 34 -3.45 -4.53 -22.67
C GLY A 34 -2.65 -4.66 -23.99
N ALA A 35 -2.01 -3.57 -24.40
CA ALA A 35 -1.20 -3.56 -25.61
C ALA A 35 0.22 -4.07 -25.35
N GLU A 36 0.72 -4.88 -26.29
CA GLU A 36 2.12 -5.30 -26.41
C GLU A 36 2.75 -4.51 -27.56
N ILE A 37 3.77 -3.71 -27.28
CA ILE A 37 4.39 -2.80 -28.23
C ILE A 37 5.85 -3.20 -28.41
N CYS A 38 6.18 -3.80 -29.56
CA CYS A 38 7.56 -4.08 -29.93
C CYS A 38 8.31 -2.77 -30.25
N ASN A 39 9.59 -2.69 -29.92
CA ASN A 39 10.38 -1.47 -30.00
C ASN A 39 9.62 -0.27 -29.39
N GLY A 40 9.03 -0.54 -28.21
CA GLY A 40 8.18 0.37 -27.50
C GLY A 40 8.94 1.33 -26.60
N GLY A 41 8.23 2.37 -26.18
CA GLY A 41 8.75 3.34 -25.23
C GLY A 41 7.65 4.12 -24.52
N LEU A 42 8.05 4.97 -23.61
CA LEU A 42 7.16 5.89 -22.92
C LEU A 42 7.83 7.25 -22.67
N PHE A 43 7.01 8.28 -22.65
CA PHE A 43 7.40 9.62 -22.22
C PHE A 43 6.59 10.02 -20.99
N ALA A 44 7.29 10.50 -19.96
CA ALA A 44 6.67 10.98 -18.71
C ALA A 44 7.17 12.40 -18.40
N ARG A 45 6.30 13.22 -17.78
CA ARG A 45 6.59 14.55 -17.29
C ARG A 45 6.05 14.72 -15.88
N GLY A 46 6.87 15.26 -14.98
CA GLY A 46 6.45 15.49 -13.60
C GLY A 46 5.92 14.24 -12.88
N GLY A 47 6.44 13.05 -13.24
CA GLY A 47 5.99 11.77 -12.67
C GLY A 47 4.71 11.17 -13.29
N VAL A 48 4.18 11.78 -14.37
CA VAL A 48 2.97 11.31 -15.08
C VAL A 48 3.35 10.85 -16.49
N ILE A 49 2.91 9.65 -16.87
CA ILE A 49 3.08 9.16 -18.24
C ILE A 49 2.13 9.94 -19.17
N GLU A 50 2.69 10.64 -20.17
CA GLU A 50 1.94 11.44 -21.16
C GLU A 50 1.78 10.69 -22.48
N ALA A 51 2.74 9.84 -22.84
CA ALA A 51 2.69 9.07 -24.07
C ALA A 51 3.30 7.67 -23.88
N VAL A 52 2.71 6.69 -24.55
CA VAL A 52 3.19 5.30 -24.67
C VAL A 52 2.97 4.85 -26.11
N GLY A 53 3.96 4.26 -26.73
CA GLY A 53 3.85 3.82 -28.12
C GLY A 53 5.16 3.30 -28.71
N PRO A 54 5.19 3.06 -30.03
CA PRO A 54 6.44 2.81 -30.74
C PRO A 54 7.45 3.94 -30.50
N THR A 55 8.72 3.59 -30.34
CA THR A 55 9.80 4.58 -30.12
C THR A 55 9.82 5.70 -31.16
N SER A 56 9.46 5.41 -32.43
CA SER A 56 9.40 6.39 -33.52
C SER A 56 8.38 7.50 -33.30
N ASP A 57 7.36 7.25 -32.50
CA ASP A 57 6.21 8.14 -32.31
C ASP A 57 6.35 9.03 -31.06
N LEU A 58 7.44 8.81 -30.30
CA LEU A 58 7.70 9.53 -29.06
C LEU A 58 8.58 10.76 -29.27
N PRO A 59 8.62 11.73 -28.33
CA PRO A 59 9.58 12.81 -28.32
C PRO A 59 11.01 12.29 -28.47
N GLN A 60 11.90 13.10 -29.02
CA GLN A 60 13.31 12.72 -29.23
C GLN A 60 14.23 13.21 -28.10
N ASP A 61 13.73 14.13 -27.26
CA ASP A 61 14.49 14.75 -26.17
C ASP A 61 13.71 14.70 -24.86
N ALA A 62 14.45 14.51 -23.77
CA ALA A 62 13.98 14.60 -22.39
C ALA A 62 15.16 14.91 -21.46
N ASP A 63 14.90 15.38 -20.25
CA ASP A 63 15.94 15.61 -19.24
C ASP A 63 16.70 14.32 -18.90
N ARG A 64 15.99 13.19 -18.98
CA ARG A 64 16.57 11.87 -18.81
C ARG A 64 16.05 10.92 -19.89
N VAL A 65 16.98 10.35 -20.65
CA VAL A 65 16.71 9.33 -21.66
C VAL A 65 17.35 8.00 -21.24
N ILE A 66 16.60 6.91 -21.33
CA ILE A 66 17.10 5.55 -21.01
C ILE A 66 16.82 4.65 -22.21
N ASP A 67 17.87 4.05 -22.75
CA ASP A 67 17.77 3.01 -23.77
C ASP A 67 17.42 1.66 -23.11
N MET A 68 16.30 1.10 -23.50
CA MET A 68 15.75 -0.16 -22.98
C MET A 68 15.99 -1.33 -23.92
N THR A 69 16.92 -1.22 -24.87
CA THR A 69 17.30 -2.34 -25.76
C THR A 69 17.65 -3.59 -24.93
N GLY A 70 17.09 -4.72 -25.31
CA GLY A 70 17.24 -6.00 -24.59
C GLY A 70 16.37 -6.14 -23.34
N HIS A 71 15.43 -5.22 -23.10
CA HIS A 71 14.56 -5.23 -21.90
C HIS A 71 13.07 -5.33 -22.27
N VAL A 72 12.32 -5.90 -21.34
CA VAL A 72 10.86 -5.83 -21.31
C VAL A 72 10.45 -4.76 -20.30
N VAL A 73 9.56 -3.86 -20.70
CA VAL A 73 9.01 -2.81 -19.82
C VAL A 73 7.57 -3.17 -19.46
N ILE A 74 7.29 -3.21 -18.18
CA ILE A 74 5.95 -3.46 -17.63
C ILE A 74 5.61 -2.39 -16.59
N PRO A 75 4.33 -2.16 -16.25
CA PRO A 75 3.96 -1.33 -15.11
C PRO A 75 4.54 -1.87 -13.81
N GLY A 76 4.87 -0.97 -12.89
CA GLY A 76 5.30 -1.37 -11.55
C GLY A 76 4.22 -2.18 -10.84
N MET A 77 4.65 -3.16 -10.06
CA MET A 77 3.74 -4.03 -9.30
C MET A 77 3.03 -3.25 -8.19
N VAL A 78 1.83 -3.72 -7.84
CA VAL A 78 1.01 -3.16 -6.76
C VAL A 78 0.85 -4.20 -5.67
N ASN A 79 1.27 -3.87 -4.46
CA ASN A 79 1.01 -4.66 -3.26
C ASN A 79 -0.24 -4.13 -2.55
N THR A 80 -1.31 -4.90 -2.55
CA THR A 80 -2.60 -4.47 -2.02
C THR A 80 -2.82 -4.79 -0.54
N HIS A 81 -1.93 -5.59 0.07
CA HIS A 81 -2.04 -5.96 1.48
C HIS A 81 -0.66 -6.25 2.08
N HIS A 82 -0.34 -5.58 3.17
CA HIS A 82 0.88 -5.79 3.95
C HIS A 82 0.65 -5.36 5.41
N HIS A 83 1.54 -5.84 6.30
CA HIS A 83 1.67 -5.38 7.68
C HIS A 83 3.15 -5.03 7.91
N LEU A 84 3.56 -3.83 7.49
CA LEU A 84 4.98 -3.46 7.44
C LEU A 84 5.65 -3.47 8.81
N PHE A 85 4.93 -3.17 9.89
CA PHE A 85 5.48 -3.23 11.24
C PHE A 85 5.94 -4.65 11.64
N GLN A 86 5.36 -5.70 11.04
CA GLN A 86 5.71 -7.10 11.30
C GLN A 86 7.10 -7.46 10.76
N ASN A 87 7.69 -6.63 9.90
CA ASN A 87 9.07 -6.83 9.42
C ASN A 87 10.09 -6.96 10.56
N LEU A 88 9.84 -6.29 11.68
CA LEU A 88 10.71 -6.36 12.87
C LEU A 88 10.70 -7.73 13.55
N THR A 89 9.70 -8.55 13.28
CA THR A 89 9.47 -9.84 13.99
C THR A 89 9.39 -11.04 13.07
N ARG A 90 9.83 -10.91 11.82
CA ARG A 90 9.77 -12.00 10.81
C ARG A 90 10.40 -13.33 11.24
N ALA A 91 11.42 -13.28 12.07
CA ALA A 91 12.19 -14.47 12.48
C ALA A 91 12.11 -14.79 13.97
N VAL A 92 11.06 -14.34 14.68
CA VAL A 92 10.86 -14.68 16.09
C VAL A 92 10.59 -16.18 16.21
N PRO A 93 11.44 -16.96 16.95
CA PRO A 93 11.33 -18.41 16.94
C PRO A 93 9.98 -18.95 17.42
N GLY A 94 9.37 -18.32 18.44
CA GLY A 94 8.08 -18.74 18.97
C GLY A 94 6.89 -18.53 18.02
N GLY A 95 7.07 -17.73 16.96
CA GLY A 95 6.06 -17.50 15.93
C GLY A 95 6.21 -18.43 14.71
N GLN A 96 7.30 -19.21 14.63
CA GLN A 96 7.53 -20.09 13.48
C GLN A 96 6.58 -21.28 13.52
N ASP A 97 5.97 -21.61 12.37
CA ASP A 97 5.03 -22.74 12.21
C ASP A 97 3.79 -22.71 13.15
N ALA A 98 3.55 -21.60 13.83
CA ALA A 98 2.39 -21.45 14.70
C ALA A 98 1.10 -21.18 13.89
N PRO A 99 -0.05 -21.76 14.28
CA PRO A 99 -1.34 -21.35 13.71
C PRO A 99 -1.64 -19.90 14.07
N LEU A 100 -2.55 -19.25 13.31
CA LEU A 100 -2.80 -17.80 13.38
C LEU A 100 -2.92 -17.26 14.82
N PHE A 101 -3.79 -17.81 15.64
CA PHE A 101 -4.00 -17.29 16.99
C PHE A 101 -2.80 -17.54 17.91
N GLY A 102 -2.12 -18.68 17.81
CA GLY A 102 -0.88 -18.93 18.53
C GLY A 102 0.24 -17.98 18.12
N TRP A 103 0.33 -17.68 16.84
CA TRP A 103 1.25 -16.69 16.29
C TRP A 103 0.97 -15.28 16.84
N LEU A 104 -0.28 -14.84 16.83
CA LEU A 104 -0.69 -13.55 17.38
C LEU A 104 -0.41 -13.46 18.88
N GLN A 105 -0.76 -14.51 19.67
CA GLN A 105 -0.48 -14.55 21.11
C GLN A 105 1.01 -14.45 21.42
N THR A 106 1.87 -15.02 20.57
CA THR A 106 3.31 -14.90 20.71
C THR A 106 3.83 -13.51 20.41
N LEU A 107 3.27 -12.82 19.42
CA LEU A 107 3.81 -11.57 18.91
C LEU A 107 3.18 -10.32 19.53
N TYR A 108 1.94 -10.35 19.99
CA TYR A 108 1.29 -9.19 20.62
C TYR A 108 2.09 -8.63 21.82
N PRO A 109 2.63 -9.45 22.75
CA PRO A 109 3.48 -8.92 23.83
C PRO A 109 4.76 -8.23 23.33
N ILE A 110 5.30 -8.67 22.19
CA ILE A 110 6.45 -8.01 21.56
C ILE A 110 5.98 -6.69 20.92
N TRP A 111 4.90 -6.72 20.16
CA TRP A 111 4.35 -5.57 19.48
C TRP A 111 3.83 -4.47 20.43
N SER A 112 3.46 -4.82 21.66
CA SER A 112 3.09 -3.83 22.68
C SER A 112 4.24 -2.88 23.07
N ASN A 113 5.48 -3.21 22.70
CA ASN A 113 6.67 -2.37 22.93
C ASN A 113 7.05 -1.52 21.70
N ILE A 114 6.32 -1.62 20.60
CA ILE A 114 6.57 -0.80 19.41
C ILE A 114 6.20 0.67 19.71
N GLY A 115 6.97 1.60 19.16
CA GLY A 115 6.70 3.04 19.22
C GLY A 115 6.91 3.68 17.85
N PRO A 116 6.83 5.02 17.73
CA PRO A 116 6.89 5.75 16.47
C PRO A 116 8.09 5.38 15.60
N GLU A 117 9.28 5.36 16.18
CA GLU A 117 10.52 5.03 15.45
C GLU A 117 10.51 3.60 14.88
N HIS A 118 9.93 2.65 15.62
CA HIS A 118 9.79 1.27 15.12
C HIS A 118 8.86 1.20 13.91
N ILE A 119 7.73 1.90 13.94
CA ILE A 119 6.79 1.99 12.80
C ILE A 119 7.49 2.62 11.59
N TYR A 120 8.18 3.75 11.79
CA TYR A 120 8.92 4.42 10.72
C TYR A 120 9.93 3.48 10.05
N TRP A 121 10.84 2.88 10.83
CA TRP A 121 11.91 2.06 10.26
C TRP A 121 11.43 0.73 9.68
N SER A 122 10.41 0.10 10.27
CA SER A 122 9.82 -1.11 9.70
C SER A 122 9.13 -0.83 8.37
N THR A 123 8.43 0.31 8.28
CA THR A 123 7.81 0.76 7.04
C THR A 123 8.86 1.08 5.99
N ALA A 124 9.90 1.84 6.35
CA ALA A 124 11.00 2.18 5.44
C ALA A 124 11.70 0.93 4.89
N LEU A 125 12.02 -0.04 5.76
CA LEU A 125 12.63 -1.31 5.35
C LEU A 125 11.74 -2.07 4.37
N GLY A 126 10.48 -2.29 4.73
CA GLY A 126 9.56 -3.07 3.89
C GLY A 126 9.27 -2.40 2.54
N LEU A 127 9.09 -1.07 2.52
CA LEU A 127 8.90 -0.34 1.26
C LEU A 127 10.17 -0.35 0.38
N ALA A 128 11.36 -0.30 0.98
CA ALA A 128 12.61 -0.45 0.22
C ALA A 128 12.73 -1.85 -0.40
N GLU A 129 12.43 -2.91 0.35
CA GLU A 129 12.42 -4.29 -0.17
C GLU A 129 11.38 -4.46 -1.29
N LEU A 130 10.18 -3.90 -1.13
CA LEU A 130 9.13 -3.91 -2.15
C LEU A 130 9.58 -3.16 -3.41
N ALA A 131 10.16 -1.96 -3.27
CA ALA A 131 10.67 -1.18 -4.40
C ALA A 131 11.77 -1.94 -5.16
N MET A 132 12.69 -2.58 -4.45
CA MET A 132 13.74 -3.42 -5.06
C MET A 132 13.18 -4.65 -5.77
N SER A 133 11.99 -5.12 -5.43
CA SER A 133 11.28 -6.21 -6.12
C SER A 133 10.43 -5.72 -7.31
N GLY A 134 10.42 -4.42 -7.61
CA GLY A 134 9.64 -3.82 -8.69
C GLY A 134 8.22 -3.36 -8.26
N CYS A 135 7.91 -3.37 -6.97
CA CYS A 135 6.65 -2.82 -6.47
C CYS A 135 6.75 -1.28 -6.36
N THR A 136 5.84 -0.58 -7.01
CA THR A 136 5.82 0.90 -7.04
C THR A 136 4.67 1.51 -6.26
N THR A 137 3.72 0.69 -5.81
CA THR A 137 2.57 1.11 -5.01
C THR A 137 2.29 0.04 -3.96
N SER A 138 2.28 0.43 -2.69
CA SER A 138 1.97 -0.50 -1.60
C SER A 138 0.84 0.02 -0.73
N SER A 139 -0.07 -0.87 -0.33
CA SER A 139 -0.93 -0.68 0.83
C SER A 139 -0.24 -1.25 2.07
N ASP A 140 -0.63 -0.73 3.24
CA ASP A 140 -0.24 -1.28 4.54
C ASP A 140 -1.46 -1.30 5.47
N HIS A 141 -1.64 -2.38 6.20
CA HIS A 141 -2.67 -2.51 7.23
C HIS A 141 -2.02 -2.41 8.62
N LEU A 142 -1.74 -1.18 9.04
CA LEU A 142 -1.28 -0.88 10.39
C LEU A 142 -2.51 -0.79 11.31
N TYR A 143 -2.59 -1.67 12.32
CA TYR A 143 -3.78 -1.79 13.17
C TYR A 143 -3.50 -1.67 14.67
N LEU A 144 -2.27 -1.41 15.07
CA LEU A 144 -1.86 -1.22 16.45
C LEU A 144 -1.02 0.05 16.61
N TYR A 145 -1.25 0.79 17.68
CA TYR A 145 -0.65 2.10 17.93
C TYR A 145 -0.23 2.27 19.40
N PRO A 146 0.63 1.38 19.95
CA PRO A 146 1.11 1.52 21.31
C PRO A 146 2.15 2.65 21.41
N ASN A 147 2.38 3.11 22.62
CA ASN A 147 3.49 4.02 22.98
C ASN A 147 3.58 5.29 22.12
N GLY A 148 2.45 5.81 21.67
CA GLY A 148 2.38 7.04 20.86
C GLY A 148 2.65 6.83 19.37
N ALA A 149 2.80 5.60 18.88
CA ALA A 149 2.85 5.30 17.45
C ALA A 149 1.58 5.79 16.73
N ARG A 150 1.71 6.22 15.49
CA ARG A 150 0.62 6.71 14.64
C ARG A 150 0.79 6.27 13.19
N LEU A 151 -0.27 6.40 12.41
CA LEU A 151 -0.20 6.21 10.96
C LEU A 151 0.77 7.22 10.32
N ASP A 152 0.91 8.40 10.92
CA ASP A 152 1.82 9.47 10.53
C ASP A 152 3.26 8.97 10.35
N ASP A 153 3.71 8.04 11.21
CA ASP A 153 5.06 7.48 11.17
C ASP A 153 5.30 6.65 9.90
N SER A 154 4.31 5.82 9.50
CA SER A 154 4.37 5.08 8.23
C SER A 154 4.32 6.00 7.02
N MET A 155 3.46 7.02 7.07
CA MET A 155 3.31 7.99 5.98
C MET A 155 4.59 8.82 5.79
N ALA A 156 5.27 9.19 6.88
CA ALA A 156 6.57 9.88 6.82
C ALA A 156 7.63 9.00 6.13
N ALA A 157 7.75 7.74 6.53
CA ALA A 157 8.69 6.79 5.92
C ALA A 157 8.45 6.61 4.41
N ALA A 158 7.17 6.50 4.01
CA ALA A 158 6.81 6.39 2.59
C ALA A 158 7.14 7.66 1.79
N THR A 159 6.97 8.84 2.42
CA THR A 159 7.34 10.14 1.82
C THR A 159 8.85 10.22 1.58
N ASP A 160 9.64 9.88 2.58
CA ASP A 160 11.10 9.96 2.52
C ASP A 160 11.69 9.02 1.47
N LEU A 161 11.07 7.85 1.27
CA LEU A 161 11.45 6.89 0.22
C LEU A 161 10.89 7.23 -1.16
N GLY A 162 9.89 8.10 -1.27
CA GLY A 162 9.25 8.44 -2.53
C GLY A 162 8.45 7.30 -3.16
N VAL A 163 7.92 6.36 -2.37
CA VAL A 163 7.09 5.26 -2.82
C VAL A 163 5.62 5.63 -2.69
N ARG A 164 4.80 5.28 -3.70
CA ARG A 164 3.35 5.50 -3.60
C ARG A 164 2.75 4.59 -2.55
N PHE A 165 2.06 5.20 -1.58
CA PHE A 165 1.64 4.51 -0.38
C PHE A 165 0.16 4.76 -0.06
N HIS A 166 -0.56 3.67 0.20
CA HIS A 166 -1.93 3.68 0.67
C HIS A 166 -1.95 3.12 2.10
N GLY A 167 -1.65 3.98 3.06
CA GLY A 167 -1.68 3.63 4.47
C GLY A 167 -3.12 3.44 4.96
N THR A 168 -3.36 2.42 5.78
CA THR A 168 -4.67 2.28 6.41
C THR A 168 -4.59 2.64 7.88
N ARG A 169 -5.57 3.44 8.35
CA ARG A 169 -5.78 3.64 9.78
C ARG A 169 -6.56 2.43 10.32
N GLY A 170 -5.79 1.40 10.65
CA GLY A 170 -6.33 0.17 11.22
C GLY A 170 -6.76 0.35 12.68
N SER A 171 -7.52 -0.60 13.23
CA SER A 171 -7.98 -0.51 14.60
C SER A 171 -8.35 -1.86 15.20
N MET A 172 -8.14 -1.96 16.51
CA MET A 172 -8.67 -3.01 17.37
C MET A 172 -9.36 -2.35 18.58
N SER A 173 -10.54 -2.82 18.98
CA SER A 173 -11.31 -2.31 20.12
C SER A 173 -11.65 -3.37 21.15
N ILE A 174 -11.48 -4.66 20.82
CA ILE A 174 -11.79 -5.77 21.72
C ILE A 174 -10.49 -6.42 22.17
N GLY A 175 -10.05 -6.07 23.38
CA GLY A 175 -8.89 -6.65 24.04
C GLY A 175 -9.23 -7.84 24.94
N GLU A 176 -8.23 -8.37 25.65
CA GLU A 176 -8.38 -9.53 26.57
C GLU A 176 -9.49 -9.31 27.60
N SER A 177 -9.61 -8.12 28.18
CA SER A 177 -10.67 -7.80 29.14
C SER A 177 -12.08 -7.83 28.52
N GLY A 178 -12.20 -7.63 27.21
CA GLY A 178 -13.43 -7.75 26.43
C GLY A 178 -13.66 -9.12 25.80
N GLY A 179 -12.81 -10.11 26.12
CA GLY A 179 -12.87 -11.45 25.53
C GLY A 179 -12.18 -11.58 24.16
N GLY A 180 -11.43 -10.56 23.76
CA GLY A 180 -10.59 -10.59 22.56
C GLY A 180 -9.24 -11.25 22.78
N LEU A 181 -8.44 -11.31 21.72
CA LEU A 181 -7.12 -11.93 21.75
C LEU A 181 -5.98 -10.95 22.09
N PRO A 182 -5.99 -9.67 21.61
CA PRO A 182 -4.88 -8.76 21.85
C PRO A 182 -4.87 -8.24 23.30
N PRO A 183 -3.69 -7.97 23.88
CA PRO A 183 -3.58 -7.22 25.13
C PRO A 183 -4.32 -5.89 25.05
N ASP A 184 -4.96 -5.47 26.13
CA ASP A 184 -5.77 -4.24 26.16
C ASP A 184 -4.97 -2.98 25.75
N ILE A 185 -3.66 -2.95 26.02
CA ILE A 185 -2.78 -1.84 25.63
C ILE A 185 -2.71 -1.64 24.10
N LEU A 186 -3.04 -2.65 23.32
CA LEU A 186 -3.08 -2.58 21.85
C LEU A 186 -4.47 -2.17 21.32
N CYS A 187 -5.46 -2.08 22.19
CA CYS A 187 -6.82 -1.72 21.83
C CYS A 187 -7.16 -0.29 22.27
N TRP A 188 -7.93 0.38 21.46
CA TRP A 188 -8.39 1.75 21.73
C TRP A 188 -9.90 1.80 21.95
N ASN A 189 -10.36 2.85 22.64
CA ASN A 189 -11.79 3.16 22.69
C ASN A 189 -12.32 3.51 21.29
N GLU A 190 -13.51 3.08 20.98
CA GLU A 190 -14.07 3.25 19.64
C GLU A 190 -14.30 4.72 19.24
N SER A 191 -14.64 5.59 20.22
CA SER A 191 -14.70 7.04 19.99
C SER A 191 -13.35 7.61 19.54
N ASP A 192 -12.28 7.24 20.24
CA ASP A 192 -10.93 7.73 19.96
C ASP A 192 -10.41 7.17 18.61
N ILE A 193 -10.79 5.92 18.28
CA ILE A 193 -10.51 5.33 16.97
C ILE A 193 -11.17 6.15 15.86
N LEU A 194 -12.45 6.47 15.97
CA LEU A 194 -13.17 7.22 14.94
C LEU A 194 -12.66 8.66 14.82
N GLU A 195 -12.32 9.31 15.92
CA GLU A 195 -11.72 10.64 15.92
C GLU A 195 -10.37 10.63 15.20
N ASP A 196 -9.48 9.67 15.53
CA ASP A 196 -8.19 9.57 14.87
C ASP A 196 -8.29 9.10 13.41
N CYS A 197 -9.30 8.30 13.05
CA CYS A 197 -9.60 7.98 11.67
C CYS A 197 -9.94 9.24 10.86
N GLN A 198 -10.79 10.10 11.39
CA GLN A 198 -11.14 11.36 10.75
C GLN A 198 -9.91 12.26 10.61
N ARG A 199 -9.15 12.47 11.70
CA ARG A 199 -7.91 13.23 11.70
C ARG A 199 -6.94 12.73 10.64
N ALA A 200 -6.69 11.42 10.59
CA ALA A 200 -5.75 10.82 9.65
C ALA A 200 -6.15 11.09 8.19
N VAL A 201 -7.43 10.98 7.86
CA VAL A 201 -7.90 11.33 6.51
C VAL A 201 -7.74 12.81 6.24
N GLU A 202 -8.15 13.69 7.15
CA GLU A 202 -8.08 15.15 6.95
C GLU A 202 -6.64 15.66 6.80
N THR A 203 -5.68 15.02 7.47
CA THR A 203 -4.29 15.50 7.52
C THR A 203 -3.33 14.80 6.57
N LEU A 204 -3.60 13.54 6.19
CA LEU A 204 -2.64 12.70 5.46
C LEU A 204 -3.15 12.23 4.09
N HIS A 205 -4.48 12.30 3.83
CA HIS A 205 -5.04 11.81 2.56
C HIS A 205 -4.97 12.87 1.47
N ASP A 206 -4.35 12.53 0.34
CA ASP A 206 -4.43 13.32 -0.89
C ASP A 206 -5.44 12.66 -1.86
N PRO A 207 -6.59 13.30 -2.14
CA PRO A 207 -7.60 12.75 -3.06
C PRO A 207 -7.24 12.91 -4.54
N SER A 208 -6.14 13.59 -4.88
CA SER A 208 -5.77 13.86 -6.26
C SER A 208 -5.50 12.57 -7.05
N ARG A 209 -5.70 12.62 -8.38
CA ARG A 209 -5.58 11.44 -9.25
C ARG A 209 -4.21 10.75 -9.15
N HIS A 210 -3.14 11.52 -9.04
CA HIS A 210 -1.76 11.02 -9.02
C HIS A 210 -1.11 11.11 -7.64
N ALA A 211 -1.93 11.16 -6.58
CA ALA A 211 -1.47 11.22 -5.20
C ALA A 211 -0.41 10.17 -4.89
N MET A 212 0.63 10.60 -4.20
CA MET A 212 1.64 9.69 -3.67
C MET A 212 1.21 9.05 -2.35
N GLN A 213 0.30 9.71 -1.62
CA GLN A 213 -0.19 9.23 -0.33
C GLN A 213 -1.71 9.21 -0.28
N ARG A 214 -2.26 8.10 0.15
CA ARG A 214 -3.69 7.93 0.42
C ARG A 214 -3.91 7.25 1.75
N VAL A 215 -5.07 7.50 2.34
CA VAL A 215 -5.51 6.85 3.58
C VAL A 215 -6.80 6.09 3.32
N ALA A 216 -6.92 4.89 3.92
CA ALA A 216 -8.18 4.17 4.06
C ALA A 216 -8.45 3.88 5.54
N LEU A 217 -9.69 3.60 5.90
CA LEU A 217 -10.04 3.13 7.23
C LEU A 217 -9.99 1.61 7.27
N ALA A 218 -9.53 1.02 8.38
CA ALA A 218 -9.31 -0.41 8.42
C ALA A 218 -9.61 -1.03 9.80
N PRO A 219 -10.89 -1.19 10.18
CA PRO A 219 -11.21 -2.04 11.32
C PRO A 219 -10.62 -3.43 11.07
N CYS A 220 -9.78 -3.95 12.00
CA CYS A 220 -8.85 -5.03 11.71
C CYS A 220 -9.55 -6.30 11.23
N SER A 221 -10.54 -6.78 12.00
CA SER A 221 -11.28 -7.99 11.65
C SER A 221 -12.61 -8.06 12.42
N PRO A 222 -13.58 -8.89 12.02
CA PRO A 222 -14.85 -9.04 12.73
C PRO A 222 -14.73 -9.53 14.19
N PHE A 223 -13.60 -10.12 14.57
CA PHE A 223 -13.36 -10.60 15.94
C PHE A 223 -12.49 -9.66 16.78
N SER A 224 -11.91 -8.64 16.20
CA SER A 224 -11.05 -7.67 16.91
C SER A 224 -11.67 -6.30 17.12
N VAL A 225 -12.85 -6.07 16.53
CA VAL A 225 -13.64 -4.84 16.69
C VAL A 225 -15.11 -5.15 16.88
N SER A 226 -15.87 -4.23 17.48
CA SER A 226 -17.33 -4.38 17.57
C SER A 226 -17.99 -4.24 16.19
N MET A 227 -19.19 -4.81 16.05
CA MET A 227 -20.02 -4.61 14.87
C MET A 227 -20.42 -3.14 14.67
N ASP A 228 -20.49 -2.38 15.75
CA ASP A 228 -20.82 -0.95 15.67
C ASP A 228 -19.62 -0.15 15.16
N LEU A 229 -18.41 -0.44 15.60
CA LEU A 229 -17.21 0.16 15.03
C LEU A 229 -17.07 -0.17 13.54
N MET A 230 -17.31 -1.43 13.15
CA MET A 230 -17.30 -1.84 11.74
C MET A 230 -18.28 -1.02 10.89
N ARG A 231 -19.54 -0.88 11.36
CA ARG A 231 -20.56 -0.08 10.69
C ARG A 231 -20.23 1.41 10.63
N ASN A 232 -19.73 1.96 11.74
CA ASN A 232 -19.41 3.38 11.83
C ASN A 232 -18.17 3.71 10.97
N SER A 233 -17.15 2.87 10.96
CA SER A 233 -16.00 3.00 10.05
C SER A 233 -16.44 2.96 8.58
N ALA A 234 -17.36 2.06 8.22
CA ALA A 234 -17.88 1.99 6.86
C ALA A 234 -18.72 3.22 6.46
N LYS A 235 -19.49 3.79 7.39
CA LYS A 235 -20.23 5.05 7.16
C LYS A 235 -19.25 6.23 6.99
N MET A 236 -18.27 6.32 7.89
CA MET A 236 -17.25 7.37 7.87
C MET A 236 -16.42 7.31 6.58
N ALA A 237 -15.93 6.14 6.18
CA ALA A 237 -15.18 5.97 4.95
C ALA A 237 -15.96 6.48 3.72
N ARG A 238 -17.26 6.15 3.63
CA ARG A 238 -18.13 6.69 2.56
C ARG A 238 -18.29 8.20 2.62
N SER A 239 -18.47 8.77 3.81
CA SER A 239 -18.64 10.22 3.98
C SER A 239 -17.38 11.01 3.66
N LEU A 240 -16.20 10.44 3.91
CA LEU A 240 -14.92 11.03 3.64
C LEU A 240 -14.39 10.71 2.23
N GLY A 241 -15.07 9.85 1.48
CA GLY A 241 -14.65 9.46 0.13
C GLY A 241 -13.39 8.59 0.08
N VAL A 242 -13.11 7.83 1.15
CA VAL A 242 -11.96 6.94 1.26
C VAL A 242 -12.36 5.46 1.26
N GLY A 243 -11.38 4.58 1.04
CA GLY A 243 -11.58 3.13 1.07
C GLY A 243 -11.82 2.59 2.48
N LEU A 244 -12.40 1.39 2.54
CA LEU A 244 -12.46 0.56 3.76
C LEU A 244 -11.72 -0.75 3.49
N HIS A 245 -10.88 -1.15 4.43
CA HIS A 245 -10.11 -2.39 4.39
C HIS A 245 -10.36 -3.20 5.67
N THR A 246 -10.40 -4.51 5.60
CA THR A 246 -10.53 -5.40 6.77
C THR A 246 -10.07 -6.81 6.39
N HIS A 247 -9.74 -7.62 7.38
CA HIS A 247 -9.56 -9.06 7.19
C HIS A 247 -10.92 -9.75 7.26
N LEU A 248 -11.19 -10.62 6.31
CA LEU A 248 -12.41 -11.41 6.24
C LEU A 248 -12.08 -12.81 5.75
N ALA A 249 -12.63 -13.84 6.41
CA ALA A 249 -12.40 -15.24 6.09
C ALA A 249 -10.90 -15.62 6.08
N GLU A 250 -10.16 -15.17 7.11
CA GLU A 250 -8.71 -15.33 7.23
C GLU A 250 -8.27 -16.79 7.47
N ASN A 251 -9.10 -17.57 8.15
CA ASN A 251 -8.90 -19.00 8.38
C ASN A 251 -10.24 -19.75 8.29
N VAL A 252 -10.18 -21.07 8.42
CA VAL A 252 -11.37 -21.98 8.34
C VAL A 252 -12.07 -22.21 9.68
N GLU A 253 -11.54 -21.70 10.79
CA GLU A 253 -12.09 -21.85 12.14
C GLU A 253 -13.03 -20.72 12.54
#